data_ec8a15426b93be9b66c93b9ebc7c5ec3
#
_entry.id   ec8a15426b93be9b66c93b9ebc7c5ec3
#
_cell.length_a   1.000
_cell.length_b   1.000
_cell.length_c   1.000
_cell.angle_alpha   90.00
_cell.angle_beta   90.00
_cell.angle_gamma   90.00
#
_symmetry.space_group_name_H-M   'P 1'
#
loop_
_entity.id
_entity.type
_entity.pdbx_description
1 polymer ?
#
loop_
_entity_poly.entity_id
_entity_poly.type
_entity_poly.pdbx_seq_one_letter_code
_entity_poly.pdbx_strand_id
1 'polypeptide(L)'
;MNAPPLDVHSSIPLYARVASLLRTRLSNGEWTLGSELPAIPRLCEEYKVGTVTVRRALQILTEEGLVVSRRGLGTVVTKELIPVPRNYHLRRSINDPLELGHEQSIEILLKQRVKSLPPDLQSFRPQHDGYVRIKKLHLHRGTPFGLMDMYVQAAAFDRFPKNSERQEKIARLLLDHAPGRPVTIRHEMTIVEMDAELAPLLGAKPNDYAVSSAVVRILRWWTDDKERVCLAGIHHYRADMYVQDIESKVSDFLKSSTPSIGRARPFPRSRSRSK
;
A
#
# COMPACT_ATOMS: atom_id res chain seq x y z
N MET A 1 5.66 -12.69 26.08
CA MET A 1 5.67 -13.40 24.77
C MET A 1 7.11 -13.45 24.30
N ASN A 2 7.65 -14.63 23.99
CA ASN A 2 9.01 -14.72 23.47
C ASN A 2 9.04 -14.17 22.02
N ALA A 3 10.02 -13.31 21.73
CA ALA A 3 10.26 -12.85 20.37
C ALA A 3 10.54 -14.06 19.44
N PRO A 4 10.03 -14.05 18.19
CA PRO A 4 10.31 -15.13 17.25
C PRO A 4 11.83 -15.23 17.01
N PRO A 5 12.40 -16.44 16.84
CA PRO A 5 13.82 -16.61 16.57
C PRO A 5 14.19 -15.92 15.25
N LEU A 6 15.29 -15.16 15.28
CA LEU A 6 15.80 -14.47 14.12
C LEU A 6 16.47 -15.52 13.19
N ASP A 7 15.94 -15.69 11.97
CA ASP A 7 16.50 -16.59 10.97
C ASP A 7 17.92 -16.15 10.57
N VAL A 8 18.90 -17.03 10.69
CA VAL A 8 20.33 -16.74 10.45
C VAL A 8 20.66 -16.60 8.95
N HIS A 9 19.79 -17.06 8.05
CA HIS A 9 20.00 -17.08 6.59
C HIS A 9 19.41 -15.86 5.84
N SER A 10 18.84 -14.89 6.56
CA SER A 10 18.31 -13.68 5.92
C SER A 10 19.42 -12.75 5.44
N SER A 11 19.31 -12.20 4.24
CA SER A 11 20.19 -11.16 3.69
C SER A 11 20.10 -9.82 4.44
N ILE A 12 19.08 -9.65 5.29
CA ILE A 12 18.86 -8.43 6.09
C ILE A 12 19.74 -8.47 7.35
N PRO A 13 20.55 -7.43 7.61
CA PRO A 13 21.40 -7.37 8.80
C PRO A 13 20.60 -7.53 10.10
N LEU A 14 21.17 -8.25 11.08
CA LEU A 14 20.51 -8.54 12.37
C LEU A 14 20.01 -7.28 13.08
N TYR A 15 20.79 -6.20 13.09
CA TYR A 15 20.39 -4.95 13.72
C TYR A 15 19.15 -4.31 13.06
N ALA A 16 19.02 -4.41 11.73
CA ALA A 16 17.86 -3.91 11.01
C ALA A 16 16.61 -4.72 11.32
N ARG A 17 16.76 -6.04 11.47
CA ARG A 17 15.68 -6.93 11.87
C ARG A 17 15.21 -6.66 13.30
N VAL A 18 16.15 -6.47 14.24
CA VAL A 18 15.81 -6.08 15.63
C VAL A 18 15.11 -4.71 15.63
N ALA A 19 15.58 -3.73 14.87
CA ALA A 19 14.91 -2.44 14.75
C ALA A 19 13.48 -2.59 14.21
N SER A 20 13.28 -3.42 13.18
CA SER A 20 11.96 -3.72 12.62
C SER A 20 11.02 -4.37 13.64
N LEU A 21 11.50 -5.35 14.43
CA LEU A 21 10.71 -5.99 15.48
C LEU A 21 10.33 -5.00 16.59
N LEU A 22 11.27 -4.20 17.08
CA LEU A 22 11.02 -3.18 18.08
C LEU A 22 10.01 -2.14 17.59
N ARG A 23 10.12 -1.71 16.32
CA ARG A 23 9.18 -0.80 15.68
C ARG A 23 7.78 -1.40 15.60
N THR A 24 7.66 -2.68 15.22
CA THR A 24 6.38 -3.40 15.20
C THR A 24 5.75 -3.44 16.61
N ARG A 25 6.53 -3.64 17.65
CA ARG A 25 6.04 -3.63 19.03
C ARG A 25 5.60 -2.23 19.49
N LEU A 26 6.35 -1.18 19.09
CA LEU A 26 5.97 0.21 19.30
C LEU A 26 4.65 0.53 18.58
N SER A 27 4.52 0.14 17.31
CA SER A 27 3.28 0.35 16.54
C SER A 27 2.10 -0.48 17.07
N ASN A 28 2.36 -1.56 17.77
CA ASN A 28 1.35 -2.36 18.45
C ASN A 28 0.90 -1.78 19.80
N GLY A 29 1.51 -0.65 20.23
CA GLY A 29 1.20 -0.01 21.49
C GLY A 29 1.73 -0.76 22.71
N GLU A 30 2.74 -1.64 22.54
CA GLU A 30 3.35 -2.33 23.68
C GLU A 30 4.07 -1.34 24.62
N TRP A 31 4.56 -0.25 24.03
CA TRP A 31 5.12 0.89 24.78
C TRP A 31 4.46 2.18 24.29
N THR A 32 3.91 2.94 25.23
CA THR A 32 3.23 4.21 24.97
C THR A 32 4.22 5.38 25.01
N LEU A 33 3.78 6.54 24.53
CA LEU A 33 4.56 7.78 24.59
C LEU A 33 5.03 8.04 26.03
N GLY A 34 6.32 8.31 26.19
CA GLY A 34 6.95 8.55 27.49
C GLY A 34 7.31 7.29 28.29
N SER A 35 6.91 6.09 27.84
CA SER A 35 7.32 4.86 28.49
C SER A 35 8.76 4.48 28.12
N GLU A 36 9.39 3.67 28.98
CA GLU A 36 10.75 3.20 28.84
C GLU A 36 10.78 1.82 28.14
N LEU A 37 11.68 1.66 27.16
CA LEU A 37 11.96 0.36 26.56
C LEU A 37 12.76 -0.51 27.52
N PRO A 38 12.70 -1.86 27.38
CA PRO A 38 13.54 -2.76 28.14
C PRO A 38 15.03 -2.41 28.00
N ALA A 39 15.79 -2.54 29.08
CA ALA A 39 17.22 -2.29 29.08
C ALA A 39 17.96 -3.16 28.06
N ILE A 40 19.06 -2.64 27.51
CA ILE A 40 19.85 -3.33 26.45
C ILE A 40 20.16 -4.79 26.79
N PRO A 41 20.61 -5.16 28.01
CA PRO A 41 20.86 -6.57 28.36
C PRO A 41 19.62 -7.46 28.16
N ARG A 42 18.44 -6.97 28.55
CA ARG A 42 17.19 -7.71 28.41
C ARG A 42 16.79 -7.89 26.94
N LEU A 43 17.00 -6.86 26.11
CA LEU A 43 16.77 -6.97 24.67
C LEU A 43 17.76 -7.93 24.01
N CYS A 44 19.01 -7.98 24.48
CA CYS A 44 19.99 -8.97 24.00
C CYS A 44 19.55 -10.41 24.28
N GLU A 45 19.03 -10.66 25.49
CA GLU A 45 18.52 -11.98 25.88
C GLU A 45 17.27 -12.36 25.07
N GLU A 46 16.34 -11.42 24.94
CA GLU A 46 15.07 -11.62 24.26
C GLU A 46 15.26 -11.95 22.77
N TYR A 47 16.12 -11.18 22.08
CA TYR A 47 16.38 -11.36 20.65
C TYR A 47 17.57 -12.30 20.33
N LYS A 48 18.26 -12.79 21.35
CA LYS A 48 19.48 -13.65 21.23
C LYS A 48 20.55 -13.02 20.33
N VAL A 49 20.81 -11.73 20.53
CA VAL A 49 21.80 -10.96 19.76
C VAL A 49 22.76 -10.21 20.68
N GLY A 50 23.92 -9.82 20.14
CA GLY A 50 24.90 -9.07 20.91
C GLY A 50 24.51 -7.60 21.15
N THR A 51 25.11 -7.00 22.17
CA THR A 51 24.89 -5.60 22.59
C THR A 51 25.08 -4.59 21.46
N VAL A 52 26.08 -4.82 20.57
CA VAL A 52 26.33 -3.95 19.41
C VAL A 52 25.12 -3.94 18.46
N THR A 53 24.50 -5.10 18.22
CA THR A 53 23.32 -5.24 17.38
C THR A 53 22.14 -4.48 17.96
N VAL A 54 21.87 -4.62 19.27
CA VAL A 54 20.78 -3.90 19.94
C VAL A 54 21.02 -2.39 19.94
N ARG A 55 22.25 -1.95 20.25
CA ARG A 55 22.60 -0.51 20.22
C ARG A 55 22.38 0.09 18.83
N ARG A 56 22.80 -0.63 17.76
CA ARG A 56 22.60 -0.16 16.39
C ARG A 56 21.11 -0.12 16.01
N ALA A 57 20.32 -1.09 16.46
CA ALA A 57 18.87 -1.08 16.28
C ALA A 57 18.21 0.12 16.97
N LEU A 58 18.58 0.39 18.23
CA LEU A 58 18.06 1.55 18.99
C LEU A 58 18.52 2.88 18.37
N GLN A 59 19.73 2.93 17.80
CA GLN A 59 20.21 4.10 17.11
C GLN A 59 19.33 4.42 15.89
N ILE A 60 18.94 3.41 15.09
CA ILE A 60 18.01 3.58 13.97
C ILE A 60 16.69 4.17 14.47
N LEU A 61 16.10 3.62 15.54
CA LEU A 61 14.86 4.14 16.10
C LEU A 61 15.01 5.57 16.65
N THR A 62 16.20 5.94 17.12
CA THR A 62 16.50 7.32 17.55
C THR A 62 16.61 8.25 16.36
N GLU A 63 17.28 7.85 15.28
CA GLU A 63 17.37 8.59 14.02
C GLU A 63 15.99 8.82 13.38
N GLU A 64 15.06 7.89 13.56
CA GLU A 64 13.65 7.98 13.18
C GLU A 64 12.81 8.86 14.14
N GLY A 65 13.39 9.29 15.24
CA GLY A 65 12.71 10.09 16.26
C GLY A 65 11.66 9.32 17.05
N LEU A 66 11.68 7.98 17.03
CA LEU A 66 10.72 7.14 17.76
C LEU A 66 11.06 7.00 19.23
N VAL A 67 12.36 7.01 19.52
CA VAL A 67 12.87 6.88 20.87
C VAL A 67 14.02 7.88 21.11
N VAL A 68 14.32 8.17 22.37
CA VAL A 68 15.51 8.92 22.78
C VAL A 68 16.21 8.18 23.91
N SER A 69 17.53 8.03 23.81
CA SER A 69 18.34 7.49 24.89
C SER A 69 18.77 8.63 25.83
N ARG A 70 18.41 8.50 27.12
CA ARG A 70 18.78 9.45 28.16
C ARG A 70 19.69 8.77 29.17
N ARG A 71 20.81 9.42 29.50
CA ARG A 71 21.75 8.90 30.49
C ARG A 71 21.04 8.76 31.85
N GLY A 72 21.06 7.56 32.43
CA GLY A 72 20.41 7.26 33.71
C GLY A 72 18.91 6.94 33.63
N LEU A 73 18.23 7.24 32.51
CA LEU A 73 16.79 7.03 32.32
C LEU A 73 16.46 5.99 31.26
N GLY A 74 17.48 5.36 30.66
CA GLY A 74 17.25 4.37 29.62
C GLY A 74 16.84 4.95 28.24
N THR A 75 16.12 4.16 27.47
CA THR A 75 15.58 4.54 26.15
C THR A 75 14.07 4.76 26.26
N VAL A 76 13.62 5.98 25.99
CA VAL A 76 12.22 6.42 26.17
C VAL A 76 11.56 6.66 24.85
N VAL A 77 10.30 6.27 24.71
CA VAL A 77 9.45 6.51 23.52
C VAL A 77 9.14 8.00 23.41
N THR A 78 9.52 8.62 22.31
CA THR A 78 9.36 10.06 22.05
C THR A 78 8.29 10.37 21.02
N LYS A 79 7.92 9.39 20.22
CA LYS A 79 6.89 9.53 19.19
C LYS A 79 5.98 8.33 19.27
N GLU A 80 4.70 8.59 19.47
CA GLU A 80 3.70 7.57 19.25
C GLU A 80 3.71 7.22 17.76
N LEU A 81 4.16 6.00 17.44
CA LEU A 81 3.80 5.47 16.16
C LEU A 81 2.29 5.37 16.21
N ILE A 82 1.61 6.13 15.36
CA ILE A 82 0.18 5.93 15.17
C ILE A 82 0.07 4.43 14.88
N PRO A 83 -0.59 3.66 15.76
CA PRO A 83 -0.71 2.24 15.51
C PRO A 83 -1.30 2.14 14.12
N VAL A 84 -0.63 1.43 13.22
CA VAL A 84 -1.34 0.97 12.02
C VAL A 84 -2.52 0.21 12.61
N PRO A 85 -3.74 0.74 12.48
CA PRO A 85 -4.82 0.25 13.32
C PRO A 85 -4.94 -1.24 13.06
N ARG A 86 -4.69 -2.06 14.08
CA ARG A 86 -5.13 -3.47 14.08
C ARG A 86 -6.65 -3.54 14.02
N ASN A 87 -7.30 -2.38 14.15
CA ASN A 87 -8.72 -2.23 13.99
C ASN A 87 -9.06 -2.46 12.52
N TYR A 88 -9.47 -3.69 12.23
CA TYR A 88 -9.95 -4.18 10.95
C TYR A 88 -10.91 -3.19 10.26
N HIS A 89 -11.82 -2.57 11.01
CA HIS A 89 -12.77 -1.59 10.48
C HIS A 89 -12.11 -0.33 9.93
N LEU A 90 -11.04 0.15 10.56
CA LEU A 90 -10.33 1.35 10.07
C LEU A 90 -9.53 1.05 8.81
N ARG A 91 -8.88 -0.15 8.74
CA ARG A 91 -8.17 -0.60 7.53
C ARG A 91 -9.13 -0.81 6.36
N ARG A 92 -10.34 -1.35 6.61
CA ARG A 92 -11.38 -1.48 5.61
C ARG A 92 -11.80 -0.11 5.06
N SER A 93 -12.03 0.87 5.93
CA SER A 93 -12.39 2.24 5.57
C SER A 93 -11.32 2.94 4.72
N ILE A 94 -10.03 2.74 5.02
CA ILE A 94 -8.92 3.31 4.24
C ILE A 94 -8.95 2.81 2.79
N ASN A 95 -9.31 1.54 2.58
CA ASN A 95 -9.29 0.91 1.27
C ASN A 95 -10.64 0.89 0.55
N ASP A 96 -11.68 1.51 1.11
CA ASP A 96 -12.97 1.66 0.44
C ASP A 96 -12.78 2.38 -0.91
N PRO A 97 -13.20 1.79 -2.04
CA PRO A 97 -13.01 2.41 -3.35
C PRO A 97 -13.91 3.62 -3.60
N LEU A 98 -14.98 3.78 -2.82
CA LEU A 98 -16.02 4.78 -3.05
C LEU A 98 -15.94 5.96 -2.08
N GLU A 99 -15.56 5.73 -0.83
CA GLU A 99 -15.59 6.75 0.20
C GLU A 99 -14.19 7.15 0.67
N LEU A 100 -14.00 8.45 0.83
CA LEU A 100 -12.82 9.00 1.49
C LEU A 100 -13.04 8.92 2.99
N GLY A 101 -12.24 8.13 3.67
CA GLY A 101 -12.35 7.95 5.12
C GLY A 101 -11.99 9.20 5.91
N HIS A 102 -12.41 9.24 7.17
CA HIS A 102 -12.00 10.29 8.10
C HIS A 102 -10.48 10.43 8.15
N GLU A 103 -9.99 11.66 8.22
CA GLU A 103 -8.55 11.99 8.28
C GLU A 103 -7.75 11.58 7.04
N GLN A 104 -8.44 11.25 5.94
CA GLN A 104 -7.80 11.04 4.65
C GLN A 104 -7.80 12.32 3.83
N SER A 105 -6.73 12.51 3.06
CA SER A 105 -6.61 13.59 2.09
C SER A 105 -6.02 13.07 0.78
N ILE A 106 -6.25 13.84 -0.29
CA ILE A 106 -5.78 13.52 -1.64
C ILE A 106 -4.88 14.65 -2.13
N GLU A 107 -3.69 14.27 -2.58
CA GLU A 107 -2.77 15.15 -3.28
C GLU A 107 -2.68 14.74 -4.75
N ILE A 108 -2.98 15.66 -5.66
CA ILE A 108 -2.88 15.43 -7.11
C ILE A 108 -1.45 15.72 -7.57
N LEU A 109 -0.76 14.69 -8.04
CA LEU A 109 0.61 14.80 -8.56
C LEU A 109 0.64 15.11 -10.06
N LEU A 110 -0.35 14.58 -10.81
CA LEU A 110 -0.46 14.78 -12.25
C LEU A 110 -1.92 14.74 -12.68
N LYS A 111 -2.30 15.61 -13.61
CA LYS A 111 -3.57 15.56 -14.33
C LYS A 111 -3.36 15.97 -15.79
N GLN A 112 -3.62 15.04 -16.72
CA GLN A 112 -3.45 15.31 -18.16
C GLN A 112 -4.36 14.43 -19.02
N ARG A 113 -4.68 14.87 -20.23
CA ARG A 113 -5.40 14.05 -21.22
C ARG A 113 -4.42 13.12 -21.94
N VAL A 114 -4.82 11.88 -22.15
CA VAL A 114 -4.07 10.85 -22.86
C VAL A 114 -4.97 10.11 -23.82
N LYS A 115 -4.41 9.63 -24.95
CA LYS A 115 -5.19 8.92 -25.99
C LYS A 115 -5.40 7.44 -25.66
N SER A 116 -4.50 6.82 -24.92
CA SER A 116 -4.49 5.39 -24.69
C SER A 116 -4.12 5.04 -23.24
N LEU A 117 -4.47 3.83 -22.83
CA LEU A 117 -4.02 3.23 -21.58
C LEU A 117 -2.56 2.74 -21.69
N PRO A 118 -1.80 2.69 -20.59
CA PRO A 118 -0.49 2.06 -20.58
C PRO A 118 -0.59 0.54 -20.83
N PRO A 119 0.50 -0.13 -21.26
CA PRO A 119 0.49 -1.55 -21.60
C PRO A 119 -0.14 -2.45 -20.53
N ASP A 120 0.15 -2.21 -19.26
CA ASP A 120 -0.37 -2.99 -18.12
C ASP A 120 -1.90 -2.95 -17.99
N LEU A 121 -2.56 -1.94 -18.55
CA LEU A 121 -4.00 -1.75 -18.46
C LEU A 121 -4.76 -2.05 -19.75
N GLN A 122 -4.10 -2.55 -20.83
CA GLN A 122 -4.70 -2.81 -22.13
C GLN A 122 -5.44 -4.16 -22.24
N SER A 123 -5.95 -4.70 -21.12
CA SER A 123 -6.66 -6.00 -21.11
C SER A 123 -8.09 -5.94 -21.66
N PHE A 124 -8.67 -4.75 -21.80
CA PHE A 124 -10.04 -4.53 -22.23
C PHE A 124 -10.12 -3.52 -23.39
N ARG A 125 -11.31 -3.38 -23.97
CA ARG A 125 -11.54 -2.45 -25.08
C ARG A 125 -11.35 -1.00 -24.63
N PRO A 126 -10.53 -0.20 -25.33
CA PRO A 126 -10.35 1.21 -24.99
C PRO A 126 -11.59 2.04 -25.36
N GLN A 127 -11.70 3.24 -24.79
CA GLN A 127 -12.64 4.28 -25.21
C GLN A 127 -12.07 5.05 -26.40
N HIS A 128 -12.95 5.49 -27.32
CA HIS A 128 -12.53 6.22 -28.52
C HIS A 128 -12.10 7.67 -28.23
N ASP A 129 -12.69 8.29 -27.21
CA ASP A 129 -12.44 9.68 -26.79
C ASP A 129 -11.22 9.84 -25.88
N GLY A 130 -10.53 8.74 -25.58
CA GLY A 130 -9.36 8.71 -24.71
C GLY A 130 -9.69 8.85 -23.23
N TYR A 131 -8.69 9.28 -22.44
CA TYR A 131 -8.76 9.29 -21.00
C TYR A 131 -8.17 10.58 -20.40
N VAL A 132 -8.61 10.89 -19.19
CA VAL A 132 -7.90 11.80 -18.30
C VAL A 132 -7.10 10.96 -17.30
N ARG A 133 -5.77 11.06 -17.40
CA ARG A 133 -4.84 10.44 -16.45
C ARG A 133 -4.72 11.31 -15.21
N ILE A 134 -4.91 10.72 -14.05
CA ILE A 134 -4.79 11.38 -12.75
C ILE A 134 -3.86 10.53 -11.89
N LYS A 135 -2.67 11.04 -11.60
CA LYS A 135 -1.76 10.43 -10.62
C LYS A 135 -1.94 11.17 -9.31
N LYS A 136 -2.29 10.45 -8.25
CA LYS A 136 -2.61 11.03 -6.96
C LYS A 136 -2.08 10.21 -5.81
N LEU A 137 -1.74 10.91 -4.74
CA LEU A 137 -1.29 10.34 -3.49
C LEU A 137 -2.46 10.40 -2.50
N HIS A 138 -2.69 9.31 -1.80
CA HIS A 138 -3.62 9.25 -0.68
C HIS A 138 -2.84 9.26 0.62
N LEU A 139 -3.25 10.14 1.52
CA LEU A 139 -2.64 10.29 2.84
C LEU A 139 -3.68 10.00 3.92
N HIS A 140 -3.24 9.44 5.03
CA HIS A 140 -4.00 9.31 6.26
C HIS A 140 -3.23 10.03 7.37
N ARG A 141 -3.84 11.04 7.99
CA ARG A 141 -3.18 11.92 8.97
C ARG A 141 -1.83 12.45 8.48
N GLY A 142 -1.79 12.88 7.21
CA GLY A 142 -0.58 13.38 6.57
C GLY A 142 0.47 12.33 6.19
N THR A 143 0.23 11.03 6.48
CA THR A 143 1.14 9.94 6.10
C THR A 143 0.69 9.32 4.79
N PRO A 144 1.54 9.30 3.74
CA PRO A 144 1.23 8.65 2.49
C PRO A 144 1.04 7.14 2.69
N PHE A 145 -0.07 6.59 2.16
CA PHE A 145 -0.33 5.16 2.22
C PHE A 145 -0.62 4.52 0.87
N GLY A 146 -0.96 5.33 -0.14
CA GLY A 146 -1.28 4.80 -1.45
C GLY A 146 -1.05 5.79 -2.58
N LEU A 147 -0.43 5.31 -3.65
CA LEU A 147 -0.23 6.02 -4.91
C LEU A 147 -1.14 5.40 -5.97
N MET A 148 -2.00 6.22 -6.58
CA MET A 148 -2.94 5.81 -7.63
C MET A 148 -2.61 6.51 -8.93
N ASP A 149 -2.41 5.74 -10.00
CA ASP A 149 -2.28 6.23 -11.37
C ASP A 149 -3.52 5.78 -12.15
N MET A 150 -4.49 6.68 -12.30
CA MET A 150 -5.85 6.37 -12.75
C MET A 150 -6.11 7.00 -14.11
N TYR A 151 -6.91 6.31 -14.92
CA TYR A 151 -7.30 6.68 -16.27
C TYR A 151 -8.83 6.66 -16.37
N VAL A 152 -9.43 7.82 -16.36
CA VAL A 152 -10.88 8.01 -16.44
C VAL A 152 -11.27 8.31 -17.87
N GLN A 153 -12.32 7.68 -18.39
CA GLN A 153 -12.90 8.04 -19.68
C GLN A 153 -13.09 9.56 -19.78
N ALA A 154 -12.59 10.18 -20.85
CA ALA A 154 -12.57 11.62 -21.00
C ALA A 154 -13.97 12.24 -20.91
N ALA A 155 -14.95 11.66 -21.61
CA ALA A 155 -16.34 12.13 -21.58
C ALA A 155 -17.01 12.00 -20.20
N ALA A 156 -16.61 11.04 -19.39
CA ALA A 156 -17.08 10.92 -18.01
C ALA A 156 -16.45 11.98 -17.11
N PHE A 157 -15.13 12.17 -17.25
CA PHE A 157 -14.41 13.17 -16.47
C PHE A 157 -14.91 14.61 -16.70
N ASP A 158 -15.28 14.94 -17.92
CA ASP A 158 -15.80 16.26 -18.30
C ASP A 158 -17.13 16.62 -17.61
N ARG A 159 -17.81 15.62 -17.00
CA ARG A 159 -19.03 15.80 -16.21
C ARG A 159 -18.79 15.90 -14.72
N PHE A 160 -17.58 15.66 -14.25
CA PHE A 160 -17.28 15.79 -12.83
C PHE A 160 -17.37 17.25 -12.38
N PRO A 161 -17.85 17.51 -11.17
CA PRO A 161 -17.77 18.85 -10.60
C PRO A 161 -16.32 19.35 -10.57
N LYS A 162 -16.12 20.63 -10.78
CA LYS A 162 -14.79 21.22 -10.84
C LYS A 162 -13.98 20.92 -9.57
N ASN A 163 -12.80 20.34 -9.74
CA ASN A 163 -11.86 19.95 -8.67
C ASN A 163 -12.39 18.89 -7.68
N SER A 164 -13.49 18.20 -7.98
CA SER A 164 -14.04 17.14 -7.11
C SER A 164 -13.07 15.97 -6.93
N GLU A 165 -12.17 15.73 -7.88
CA GLU A 165 -11.15 14.69 -7.80
C GLU A 165 -10.14 14.87 -6.65
N ARG A 166 -10.15 16.05 -6.00
CA ARG A 166 -9.35 16.36 -4.80
C ARG A 166 -10.05 16.00 -3.49
N GLN A 167 -11.37 15.90 -3.52
CA GLN A 167 -12.22 15.74 -2.34
C GLN A 167 -12.92 14.40 -2.30
N GLU A 168 -13.07 13.76 -3.48
CA GLU A 168 -13.79 12.52 -3.62
C GLU A 168 -12.96 11.47 -4.37
N LYS A 169 -13.33 10.21 -4.17
CA LYS A 169 -12.72 9.12 -4.92
C LYS A 169 -13.27 9.07 -6.34
N ILE A 170 -12.40 8.86 -7.32
CA ILE A 170 -12.74 8.84 -8.75
C ILE A 170 -13.84 7.81 -9.06
N ALA A 171 -13.83 6.66 -8.40
CA ALA A 171 -14.85 5.64 -8.61
C ALA A 171 -16.25 6.15 -8.18
N ARG A 172 -16.34 6.93 -7.11
CA ARG A 172 -17.59 7.58 -6.67
C ARG A 172 -18.07 8.59 -7.70
N LEU A 173 -17.19 9.49 -8.13
CA LEU A 173 -17.48 10.47 -9.16
C LEU A 173 -17.94 9.83 -10.48
N LEU A 174 -17.32 8.71 -10.85
CA LEU A 174 -17.72 7.95 -12.04
C LEU A 174 -19.16 7.42 -11.90
N LEU A 175 -19.52 6.85 -10.75
CA LEU A 175 -20.86 6.31 -10.52
C LEU A 175 -21.94 7.40 -10.51
N ASP A 176 -21.61 8.58 -9.99
CA ASP A 176 -22.56 9.67 -9.83
C ASP A 176 -22.72 10.52 -11.09
N HIS A 177 -21.69 10.65 -11.94
CA HIS A 177 -21.66 11.63 -13.04
C HIS A 177 -21.41 11.04 -14.44
N ALA A 178 -20.98 9.77 -14.56
CA ALA A 178 -20.70 9.19 -15.88
C ALA A 178 -21.96 9.01 -16.72
N PRO A 179 -21.87 9.17 -18.06
CA PRO A 179 -22.99 8.99 -18.99
C PRO A 179 -23.48 7.54 -19.07
N GLY A 180 -22.62 6.59 -18.70
CA GLY A 180 -22.93 5.16 -18.64
C GLY A 180 -22.39 4.59 -17.34
N ARG A 181 -23.13 3.71 -16.71
CA ARG A 181 -22.66 3.05 -15.47
C ARG A 181 -21.74 1.88 -15.82
N PRO A 182 -20.60 1.75 -15.13
CA PRO A 182 -19.83 0.53 -15.23
C PRO A 182 -20.65 -0.63 -14.67
N VAL A 183 -20.55 -1.79 -15.33
CA VAL A 183 -21.27 -3.01 -14.94
C VAL A 183 -20.38 -4.08 -14.38
N THR A 184 -19.06 -4.01 -14.69
CA THR A 184 -18.07 -4.97 -14.19
C THR A 184 -16.88 -4.26 -13.57
N ILE A 185 -16.43 -4.81 -12.45
CA ILE A 185 -15.17 -4.42 -11.81
C ILE A 185 -14.29 -5.66 -11.79
N ARG A 186 -13.10 -5.53 -12.38
CA ARG A 186 -12.04 -6.53 -12.28
C ARG A 186 -10.82 -5.92 -11.61
N HIS A 187 -10.18 -6.67 -10.76
CA HIS A 187 -8.88 -6.31 -10.22
C HIS A 187 -7.95 -7.51 -10.14
N GLU A 188 -6.67 -7.24 -10.34
CA GLU A 188 -5.58 -8.19 -10.15
C GLU A 188 -4.67 -7.61 -9.08
N MET A 189 -4.40 -8.41 -8.05
CA MET A 189 -3.58 -8.01 -6.92
C MET A 189 -2.30 -8.80 -6.90
N THR A 190 -1.17 -8.10 -6.74
CA THR A 190 0.15 -8.69 -6.57
C THR A 190 0.90 -7.99 -5.45
N ILE A 191 1.84 -8.68 -4.85
CA ILE A 191 2.80 -8.08 -3.90
C ILE A 191 4.10 -7.89 -4.66
N VAL A 192 4.63 -6.67 -4.62
CA VAL A 192 5.88 -6.28 -5.29
C VAL A 192 6.80 -5.59 -4.28
N GLU A 193 8.09 -5.56 -4.59
CA GLU A 193 9.03 -4.75 -3.81
C GLU A 193 8.85 -3.26 -4.14
N MET A 194 9.07 -2.43 -3.14
CA MET A 194 9.06 -0.98 -3.29
C MET A 194 10.33 -0.55 -4.01
N ASP A 195 10.18 0.00 -5.19
CA ASP A 195 11.30 0.51 -5.98
C ASP A 195 11.71 1.94 -5.58
N ALA A 196 12.78 2.44 -6.20
CA ALA A 196 13.33 3.76 -5.93
C ALA A 196 12.39 4.92 -6.33
N GLU A 197 11.41 4.68 -7.21
CA GLU A 197 10.44 5.69 -7.61
C GLU A 197 9.26 5.76 -6.65
N LEU A 198 8.81 4.62 -6.13
CA LEU A 198 7.70 4.53 -5.18
C LEU A 198 8.10 4.94 -3.77
N ALA A 199 9.33 4.62 -3.35
CA ALA A 199 9.79 4.82 -1.99
C ALA A 199 9.61 6.27 -1.49
N PRO A 200 10.09 7.33 -2.17
CA PRO A 200 9.92 8.70 -1.70
C PRO A 200 8.45 9.14 -1.69
N LEU A 201 7.63 8.64 -2.62
CA LEU A 201 6.22 8.99 -2.71
C LEU A 201 5.39 8.35 -1.60
N LEU A 202 5.74 7.15 -1.17
CA LEU A 202 5.07 6.43 -0.10
C LEU A 202 5.71 6.67 1.29
N GLY A 203 6.56 7.70 1.39
CA GLY A 203 7.16 8.13 2.65
C GLY A 203 8.29 7.24 3.18
N ALA A 204 8.82 6.34 2.33
CA ALA A 204 10.02 5.58 2.66
C ALA A 204 11.26 6.46 2.47
N LYS A 205 12.12 6.52 3.49
CA LYS A 205 13.41 7.17 3.37
C LYS A 205 14.46 6.16 2.91
N PRO A 206 15.51 6.59 2.21
CA PRO A 206 16.66 5.73 1.94
C PRO A 206 17.16 5.12 3.26
N ASN A 207 17.30 3.81 3.29
CA ASN A 207 17.67 3.03 4.49
C ASN A 207 16.60 3.01 5.61
N ASP A 208 15.38 3.44 5.34
CA ASP A 208 14.28 3.32 6.28
C ASP A 208 13.69 1.89 6.21
N TYR A 209 14.29 0.99 6.99
CA TYR A 209 13.76 -0.37 7.17
C TYR A 209 12.44 -0.41 7.96
N ALA A 210 11.90 0.78 8.31
CA ALA A 210 10.64 0.95 9.02
C ALA A 210 9.44 0.77 8.16
N VAL A 211 9.53 1.23 6.93
CA VAL A 211 8.49 1.05 5.94
C VAL A 211 8.66 -0.33 5.34
N SER A 212 7.61 -1.12 5.34
CA SER A 212 7.62 -2.41 4.63
C SER A 212 8.15 -2.19 3.22
N SER A 213 9.19 -2.94 2.83
CA SER A 213 9.65 -2.95 1.43
C SER A 213 8.60 -3.54 0.49
N ALA A 214 7.56 -4.17 1.04
CA ALA A 214 6.46 -4.74 0.28
C ALA A 214 5.39 -3.68 -0.03
N VAL A 215 4.94 -3.70 -1.27
CA VAL A 215 3.85 -2.88 -1.78
C VAL A 215 2.79 -3.80 -2.37
N VAL A 216 1.54 -3.56 -2.02
CA VAL A 216 0.41 -4.20 -2.69
C VAL A 216 0.11 -3.42 -3.96
N ARG A 217 0.35 -4.05 -5.11
CA ARG A 217 0.04 -3.49 -6.42
C ARG A 217 -1.27 -4.05 -6.92
N ILE A 218 -2.22 -3.16 -7.28
CA ILE A 218 -3.52 -3.55 -7.81
C ILE A 218 -3.71 -2.91 -9.18
N LEU A 219 -3.93 -3.74 -10.18
CA LEU A 219 -4.49 -3.33 -11.46
C LEU A 219 -6.01 -3.43 -11.35
N ARG A 220 -6.72 -2.37 -11.72
CA ARG A 220 -8.18 -2.32 -11.61
C ARG A 220 -8.80 -1.76 -12.86
N TRP A 221 -9.91 -2.39 -13.31
CA TRP A 221 -10.71 -1.94 -14.43
C TRP A 221 -12.18 -1.90 -14.04
N TRP A 222 -12.83 -0.85 -14.49
CA TRP A 222 -14.28 -0.69 -14.44
C TRP A 222 -14.75 -0.58 -15.89
N THR A 223 -15.58 -1.52 -16.33
CA THR A 223 -16.02 -1.61 -17.73
C THR A 223 -17.53 -1.50 -17.84
N ASP A 224 -18.00 -0.99 -18.99
CA ASP A 224 -19.40 -0.96 -19.37
C ASP A 224 -19.87 -2.35 -19.90
N ASP A 225 -21.13 -2.41 -20.35
CA ASP A 225 -21.77 -3.60 -20.92
C ASP A 225 -21.13 -4.09 -22.24
N LYS A 226 -20.33 -3.25 -22.89
CA LYS A 226 -19.56 -3.55 -24.10
C LYS A 226 -18.09 -3.83 -23.83
N GLU A 227 -17.74 -4.08 -22.57
CA GLU A 227 -16.37 -4.30 -22.11
C GLU A 227 -15.40 -3.13 -22.41
N ARG A 228 -15.91 -1.91 -22.58
CA ARG A 228 -15.08 -0.72 -22.77
C ARG A 228 -14.70 -0.15 -21.41
N VAL A 229 -13.45 0.28 -21.28
CA VAL A 229 -12.90 0.79 -20.01
C VAL A 229 -13.45 2.17 -19.69
N CYS A 230 -14.24 2.28 -18.64
CA CYS A 230 -14.70 3.58 -18.09
C CYS A 230 -13.67 4.18 -17.13
N LEU A 231 -13.00 3.32 -16.36
CA LEU A 231 -11.96 3.67 -15.41
C LEU A 231 -10.97 2.52 -15.33
N ALA A 232 -9.70 2.83 -15.44
CA ALA A 232 -8.63 1.88 -15.13
C ALA A 232 -7.60 2.53 -14.21
N GLY A 233 -6.82 1.72 -13.50
CA GLY A 233 -5.77 2.28 -12.64
C GLY A 233 -4.76 1.25 -12.16
N ILE A 234 -3.56 1.77 -11.91
CA ILE A 234 -2.48 1.09 -11.21
C ILE A 234 -2.38 1.71 -9.83
N HIS A 235 -2.65 0.92 -8.81
CA HIS A 235 -2.66 1.36 -7.43
C HIS A 235 -1.52 0.68 -6.69
N HIS A 236 -0.74 1.45 -5.94
CA HIS A 236 0.31 0.94 -5.07
C HIS A 236 -0.02 1.36 -3.64
N TYR A 237 -0.19 0.39 -2.76
CA TYR A 237 -0.45 0.62 -1.35
C TYR A 237 0.70 0.09 -0.51
N ARG A 238 1.04 0.79 0.53
CA ARG A 238 1.92 0.27 1.56
C ARG A 238 1.31 -0.99 2.16
N ALA A 239 2.06 -2.10 2.15
CA ALA A 239 1.53 -3.39 2.63
C ALA A 239 1.19 -3.37 4.12
N ASP A 240 1.89 -2.55 4.92
CA ASP A 240 1.61 -2.38 6.36
C ASP A 240 0.30 -1.62 6.64
N MET A 241 -0.24 -0.89 5.64
CA MET A 241 -1.48 -0.10 5.73
C MET A 241 -2.62 -0.67 4.87
N TYR A 242 -2.42 -1.79 4.18
CA TYR A 242 -3.42 -2.38 3.29
C TYR A 242 -4.07 -3.62 3.89
N VAL A 243 -5.40 -3.68 3.82
CA VAL A 243 -6.19 -4.89 4.12
C VAL A 243 -7.24 -5.06 3.03
N GLN A 244 -7.28 -6.24 2.43
CA GLN A 244 -8.36 -6.66 1.56
C GLN A 244 -9.25 -7.62 2.35
N ASP A 245 -10.53 -7.27 2.48
CA ASP A 245 -11.57 -8.15 3.00
C ASP A 245 -12.39 -8.67 1.84
N ILE A 246 -12.46 -9.98 1.72
CA ILE A 246 -13.24 -10.65 0.66
C ILE A 246 -14.18 -11.62 1.34
N GLU A 247 -15.47 -11.33 1.27
CA GLU A 247 -16.52 -12.24 1.68
C GLU A 247 -17.11 -12.92 0.44
N SER A 248 -17.18 -14.25 0.44
CA SER A 248 -17.77 -15.02 -0.64
C SER A 248 -18.72 -16.06 -0.06
N LYS A 249 -19.90 -16.22 -0.65
CA LYS A 249 -20.81 -17.28 -0.26
C LYS A 249 -20.33 -18.61 -0.82
N VAL A 250 -20.33 -19.67 -0.02
CA VAL A 250 -19.96 -21.03 -0.45
C VAL A 250 -20.78 -21.48 -1.66
N SER A 251 -22.05 -21.08 -1.75
CA SER A 251 -22.92 -21.33 -2.90
C SER A 251 -22.37 -20.81 -4.24
N ASP A 252 -21.53 -19.77 -4.21
CA ASP A 252 -20.97 -19.18 -5.42
C ASP A 252 -19.84 -20.06 -5.99
N PHE A 253 -19.10 -20.75 -5.13
CA PHE A 253 -18.14 -21.77 -5.55
C PHE A 253 -18.79 -23.01 -6.14
N LEU A 254 -19.96 -23.39 -5.64
CA LEU A 254 -20.71 -24.56 -6.15
C LEU A 254 -21.34 -24.29 -7.53
N LYS A 255 -21.67 -23.04 -7.84
CA LYS A 255 -22.21 -22.62 -9.14
C LYS A 255 -21.12 -22.45 -10.20
N SER A 256 -19.89 -22.21 -9.80
CA SER A 256 -18.73 -21.99 -10.70
C SER A 256 -18.03 -23.29 -11.14
N SER A 257 -18.57 -24.48 -10.79
CA SER A 257 -18.01 -25.77 -11.18
C SER A 257 -18.26 -26.19 -12.64
N THR A 258 -18.62 -25.25 -13.52
CA THR A 258 -18.34 -25.39 -14.94
C THR A 258 -16.91 -24.86 -15.17
N PRO A 259 -15.92 -25.69 -15.54
CA PRO A 259 -14.56 -25.24 -15.71
C PRO A 259 -14.47 -24.36 -16.95
N SER A 260 -14.58 -23.06 -16.80
CA SER A 260 -13.99 -22.15 -17.76
C SER A 260 -12.46 -22.22 -17.53
N ILE A 261 -11.83 -23.23 -18.08
CA ILE A 261 -10.38 -23.27 -18.24
C ILE A 261 -10.02 -22.09 -19.13
N GLY A 262 -9.91 -20.93 -18.53
CA GLY A 262 -9.24 -19.78 -19.12
C GLY A 262 -7.81 -20.23 -19.39
N ARG A 263 -7.47 -20.43 -20.67
CA ARG A 263 -6.10 -20.75 -21.11
C ARG A 263 -5.15 -19.78 -20.45
N ALA A 264 -4.38 -20.26 -19.50
CA ALA A 264 -3.24 -19.55 -18.97
C ALA A 264 -2.36 -19.18 -20.18
N ARG A 265 -2.22 -17.88 -20.45
CA ARG A 265 -1.25 -17.42 -21.45
C ARG A 265 0.14 -17.82 -20.93
N PRO A 266 0.95 -18.54 -21.73
CA PRO A 266 2.29 -18.90 -21.30
C PRO A 266 3.10 -17.62 -21.06
N PHE A 267 3.85 -17.59 -19.97
CA PHE A 267 4.81 -16.54 -19.69
C PHE A 267 5.75 -16.35 -20.89
N PRO A 268 6.04 -15.12 -21.30
CA PRO A 268 7.03 -14.88 -22.34
C PRO A 268 8.39 -15.40 -21.85
N ARG A 269 8.93 -16.40 -22.53
CA ARG A 269 10.27 -16.90 -22.27
C ARG A 269 11.27 -15.77 -22.50
N SER A 270 12.06 -15.45 -21.49
CA SER A 270 13.21 -14.56 -21.63
C SER A 270 14.13 -15.10 -22.73
N ARG A 271 14.30 -14.33 -23.80
CA ARG A 271 15.32 -14.62 -24.81
C ARG A 271 16.68 -14.39 -24.18
N SER A 272 17.37 -15.47 -23.84
CA SER A 272 18.80 -15.40 -23.57
C SER A 272 19.50 -14.92 -24.85
N ARG A 273 20.06 -13.72 -24.80
CA ARG A 273 21.04 -13.29 -25.80
C ARG A 273 22.35 -14.01 -25.50
N SER A 274 22.63 -15.05 -26.30
CA SER A 274 24.01 -15.53 -26.49
C SER A 274 24.65 -14.62 -27.54
N LYS A 275 25.60 -13.84 -27.14
CA LYS A 275 26.94 -13.60 -27.68
C LYS A 275 27.58 -12.46 -26.92
#